data_b33522875aa43e96f0047c21a7ea32e4
#
_entry.id   b33522875aa43e96f0047c21a7ea32e4
#
_cell.length_a   1.000
_cell.length_b   1.000
_cell.length_c   1.000
_cell.angle_alpha   90.00
_cell.angle_beta   90.00
_cell.angle_gamma   90.00
#
_symmetry.space_group_name_H-M   'P 1'
#
loop_
_entity.id
_entity.type
_entity.pdbx_description
1 polymer ?
#
loop_
_entity_poly.entity_id
_entity_poly.type
_entity_poly.pdbx_seq_one_letter_code
_entity_poly.pdbx_strand_id
1 'polypeptide(L)'
;MVINLKDNSEKDKYILELFRTSPKEAFRLLFDAYHMKLCIYAVQLTDSFEMAEDIVQDFFIYFWEKKYYLKINQNLRYYLYLSVRNAAINTLQKNNMLSMEELSGLDMSIPEESIDEEEQEERNLSLIHISEPTR
;
A
#
# COMPACT_ATOMS: atom_id res chain seq x y z
N MET A 1 23.67 -7.51 11.32
CA MET A 1 23.28 -6.34 12.03
C MET A 1 21.78 -6.22 12.13
N VAL A 2 21.33 -5.80 13.27
CA VAL A 2 19.89 -5.64 13.46
C VAL A 2 19.50 -4.20 13.31
N ILE A 3 18.56 -3.97 12.44
CA ILE A 3 18.05 -2.62 12.24
C ILE A 3 16.72 -2.52 12.94
N ASN A 4 16.63 -1.56 13.81
CA ASN A 4 15.39 -1.34 14.54
C ASN A 4 14.50 -0.44 13.72
N LEU A 5 13.60 -1.03 12.96
CA LEU A 5 12.72 -0.27 12.08
C LEU A 5 11.35 -0.10 12.68
N LYS A 6 11.29 0.44 13.87
CA LYS A 6 10.02 0.67 14.52
C LYS A 6 9.21 1.76 13.85
N ASP A 7 9.92 2.74 13.34
CA ASP A 7 9.24 3.85 12.68
C ASP A 7 9.02 3.48 11.23
N ASN A 8 7.78 3.52 10.80
CA ASN A 8 7.46 3.21 9.41
C ASN A 8 8.18 4.13 8.45
N SER A 9 8.42 5.34 8.87
CA SER A 9 9.14 6.29 8.03
C SER A 9 10.58 5.84 7.81
N GLU A 10 11.20 5.32 8.84
CA GLU A 10 12.56 4.82 8.72
C GLU A 10 12.62 3.57 7.87
N LYS A 11 11.63 2.71 8.03
CA LYS A 11 11.56 1.50 7.24
C LYS A 11 11.41 1.85 5.76
N ASP A 12 10.57 2.82 5.48
CA ASP A 12 10.37 3.24 4.09
C ASP A 12 11.64 3.83 3.50
N LYS A 13 12.36 4.60 4.28
CA LYS A 13 13.61 5.16 3.81
C LYS A 13 14.62 4.07 3.50
N TYR A 14 14.67 3.07 4.35
CA TYR A 14 15.59 1.97 4.14
C TYR A 14 15.25 1.25 2.84
N ILE A 15 13.97 1.00 2.60
CA ILE A 15 13.54 0.34 1.37
C ILE A 15 13.91 1.17 0.16
N LEU A 16 13.65 2.47 0.22
CA LEU A 16 13.96 3.34 -0.92
C LEU A 16 15.46 3.35 -1.23
N GLU A 17 16.27 3.38 -0.20
CA GLU A 17 17.70 3.34 -0.41
C GLU A 17 18.14 2.02 -0.99
N LEU A 18 17.52 0.95 -0.53
CA LEU A 18 17.88 -0.37 -1.00
C LEU A 18 17.58 -0.55 -2.48
N PHE A 19 16.59 0.17 -3.00
CA PHE A 19 16.29 0.09 -4.42
C PHE A 19 17.47 0.54 -5.28
N ARG A 20 18.33 1.35 -4.73
CA ARG A 20 19.48 1.83 -5.50
C ARG A 20 20.55 0.78 -5.67
N THR A 21 20.67 -0.12 -4.74
CA THR A 21 21.73 -1.12 -4.79
C THR A 21 21.23 -2.53 -5.02
N SER A 22 20.07 -2.86 -4.49
CA SER A 22 19.51 -4.19 -4.59
C SER A 22 18.02 -4.14 -4.87
N PRO A 23 17.63 -3.82 -6.10
CA PRO A 23 16.21 -3.62 -6.40
C PRO A 23 15.33 -4.83 -6.09
N LYS A 24 15.80 -6.02 -6.35
CA LYS A 24 15.00 -7.20 -6.09
C LYS A 24 14.71 -7.37 -4.61
N GLU A 25 15.74 -7.18 -3.81
CA GLU A 25 15.58 -7.29 -2.37
C GLU A 25 14.65 -6.20 -1.85
N ALA A 26 14.84 -4.98 -2.36
CA ALA A 26 14.01 -3.86 -1.97
C ALA A 26 12.54 -4.11 -2.32
N PHE A 27 12.32 -4.65 -3.51
CA PHE A 27 10.96 -4.93 -3.94
C PHE A 27 10.31 -5.99 -3.06
N ARG A 28 11.06 -7.00 -2.67
CA ARG A 28 10.54 -8.04 -1.81
C ARG A 28 10.14 -7.46 -0.45
N LEU A 29 10.99 -6.60 0.09
CA LEU A 29 10.67 -5.96 1.36
C LEU A 29 9.46 -5.05 1.24
N LEU A 30 9.38 -4.33 0.14
CA LEU A 30 8.25 -3.45 -0.10
C LEU A 30 6.96 -4.26 -0.20
N PHE A 31 7.00 -5.32 -0.95
CA PHE A 31 5.83 -6.17 -1.13
C PHE A 31 5.38 -6.75 0.21
N ASP A 32 6.33 -7.28 0.97
CA ASP A 32 5.99 -7.85 2.27
C ASP A 32 5.40 -6.82 3.22
N ALA A 33 5.90 -5.60 3.15
CA ALA A 33 5.44 -4.57 4.07
C ALA A 33 4.08 -4.00 3.69
N TYR A 34 3.78 -3.93 2.41
CA TYR A 34 2.61 -3.18 1.96
C TYR A 34 1.53 -3.94 1.23
N HIS A 35 1.82 -5.13 0.75
CA HIS A 35 0.85 -5.83 -0.08
C HIS A 35 -0.50 -5.97 0.61
N MET A 36 -0.51 -6.48 1.82
CA MET A 36 -1.75 -6.70 2.53
C MET A 36 -2.45 -5.38 2.87
N LYS A 37 -1.69 -4.39 3.27
CA LYS A 37 -2.26 -3.09 3.61
C LYS A 37 -2.94 -2.46 2.41
N LEU A 38 -2.30 -2.56 1.26
CA LEU A 38 -2.88 -1.98 0.05
C LEU A 38 -4.12 -2.75 -0.40
N CYS A 39 -4.11 -4.06 -0.22
CA CYS A 39 -5.29 -4.85 -0.56
C CYS A 39 -6.47 -4.48 0.33
N ILE A 40 -6.23 -4.31 1.62
CA ILE A 40 -7.29 -3.90 2.53
C ILE A 40 -7.85 -2.55 2.12
N TYR A 41 -6.96 -1.62 1.81
CA TYR A 41 -7.38 -0.31 1.37
C TYR A 41 -8.23 -0.39 0.10
N ALA A 42 -7.78 -1.20 -0.86
CA ALA A 42 -8.50 -1.35 -2.12
C ALA A 42 -9.86 -2.00 -1.93
N VAL A 43 -9.97 -2.94 -0.99
CA VAL A 43 -11.25 -3.54 -0.69
C VAL A 43 -12.21 -2.51 -0.13
N GLN A 44 -11.72 -1.62 0.70
CA GLN A 44 -12.55 -0.57 1.26
C GLN A 44 -13.07 0.36 0.18
N LEU A 45 -12.30 0.56 -0.86
CA LEU A 45 -12.72 1.43 -1.96
C LEU A 45 -13.63 0.73 -2.94
N THR A 46 -13.39 -0.54 -3.24
CA THR A 46 -14.10 -1.23 -4.30
C THR A 46 -15.21 -2.15 -3.79
N ASP A 47 -15.16 -2.47 -2.52
CA ASP A 47 -16.10 -3.41 -1.92
C ASP A 47 -16.05 -4.77 -2.61
N SER A 48 -14.90 -5.12 -3.15
CA SER A 48 -14.72 -6.39 -3.85
C SER A 48 -13.30 -6.87 -3.61
N PHE A 49 -13.19 -8.04 -2.99
CA PHE A 49 -11.88 -8.60 -2.73
C PHE A 49 -11.17 -8.96 -4.03
N GLU A 50 -11.92 -9.52 -4.97
CA GLU A 50 -11.36 -9.91 -6.24
C GLU A 50 -10.81 -8.72 -7.01
N MET A 51 -11.60 -7.66 -7.07
CA MET A 51 -11.20 -6.45 -7.77
C MET A 51 -9.99 -5.81 -7.09
N ALA A 52 -10.00 -5.81 -5.76
CA ALA A 52 -8.91 -5.23 -5.02
C ALA A 52 -7.61 -5.97 -5.27
N GLU A 53 -7.66 -7.29 -5.30
CA GLU A 53 -6.47 -8.07 -5.57
C GLU A 53 -5.91 -7.78 -6.94
N ASP A 54 -6.78 -7.69 -7.93
CA ASP A 54 -6.33 -7.39 -9.28
C ASP A 54 -5.66 -6.03 -9.36
N ILE A 55 -6.27 -5.04 -8.71
CA ILE A 55 -5.73 -3.70 -8.72
C ILE A 55 -4.34 -3.65 -8.11
N VAL A 56 -4.19 -4.26 -6.95
CA VAL A 56 -2.93 -4.21 -6.24
C VAL A 56 -1.87 -5.03 -6.98
N GLN A 57 -2.25 -6.16 -7.52
CA GLN A 57 -1.34 -6.99 -8.25
C GLN A 57 -0.82 -6.26 -9.49
N ASP A 58 -1.72 -5.64 -10.24
CA ASP A 58 -1.33 -4.88 -11.42
C ASP A 58 -0.43 -3.72 -11.03
N PHE A 59 -0.73 -3.07 -9.90
CA PHE A 59 0.11 -1.98 -9.45
C PHE A 59 1.54 -2.45 -9.23
N PHE A 60 1.72 -3.57 -8.53
CA PHE A 60 3.08 -4.03 -8.25
C PHE A 60 3.81 -4.47 -9.52
N ILE A 61 3.08 -5.05 -10.47
CA ILE A 61 3.69 -5.45 -11.72
C ILE A 61 4.22 -4.23 -12.48
N TYR A 62 3.39 -3.21 -12.61
CA TYR A 62 3.82 -2.00 -13.31
C TYR A 62 4.90 -1.25 -12.55
N PHE A 63 4.77 -1.23 -11.24
CA PHE A 63 5.76 -0.57 -10.40
C PHE A 63 7.15 -1.15 -10.68
N TRP A 64 7.21 -2.47 -10.78
CA TRP A 64 8.47 -3.15 -11.03
C TRP A 64 8.92 -2.97 -12.47
N GLU A 65 8.05 -3.21 -13.42
CA GLU A 65 8.41 -3.18 -14.83
C GLU A 65 8.82 -1.81 -15.30
N LYS A 66 8.12 -0.79 -14.85
CA LYS A 66 8.41 0.57 -15.29
C LYS A 66 9.46 1.24 -14.41
N LYS A 67 9.94 0.53 -13.41
CA LYS A 67 10.96 1.05 -12.51
C LYS A 67 10.52 2.34 -11.85
N TYR A 68 9.26 2.43 -11.48
CA TYR A 68 8.74 3.62 -10.83
C TYR A 68 9.45 3.91 -9.52
N TYR A 69 10.05 2.90 -8.91
CA TYR A 69 10.77 3.12 -7.66
C TYR A 69 11.93 4.08 -7.81
N LEU A 70 12.42 4.29 -9.04
CA LEU A 70 13.51 5.23 -9.26
C LEU A 70 13.06 6.68 -9.17
N LYS A 71 11.76 6.92 -9.24
CA LYS A 71 11.22 8.27 -9.21
C LYS A 71 10.78 8.71 -7.83
N ILE A 72 10.73 7.78 -6.88
CA ILE A 72 10.28 8.11 -5.54
C ILE A 72 11.46 8.53 -4.71
N ASN A 73 11.45 9.77 -4.24
CA ASN A 73 12.55 10.26 -3.42
C ASN A 73 12.10 10.57 -2.00
N GLN A 74 10.82 10.46 -1.71
CA GLN A 74 10.33 10.65 -0.36
C GLN A 74 8.89 10.17 -0.30
N ASN A 75 8.40 9.95 0.86
CA ASN A 75 7.04 9.52 1.15
C ASN A 75 6.56 8.36 0.28
N LEU A 76 7.23 7.25 0.45
CA LEU A 76 6.89 6.03 -0.25
C LEU A 76 5.45 5.62 0.01
N ARG A 77 5.03 5.68 1.25
CA ARG A 77 3.72 5.26 1.65
C ARG A 77 2.61 6.03 0.91
N TYR A 78 2.75 7.33 0.88
CA TYR A 78 1.77 8.16 0.20
C TYR A 78 1.68 7.79 -1.27
N TYR A 79 2.81 7.58 -1.89
CA TYR A 79 2.87 7.21 -3.31
C TYR A 79 2.12 5.91 -3.56
N LEU A 80 2.34 4.91 -2.70
CA LEU A 80 1.72 3.61 -2.89
C LEU A 80 0.20 3.69 -2.77
N TYR A 81 -0.27 4.35 -1.72
CA TYR A 81 -1.70 4.45 -1.51
C TYR A 81 -2.37 5.30 -2.59
N LEU A 82 -1.72 6.37 -2.99
CA LEU A 82 -2.29 7.21 -4.03
C LEU A 82 -2.42 6.45 -5.35
N SER A 83 -1.42 5.65 -5.67
CA SER A 83 -1.45 4.87 -6.90
C SER A 83 -2.60 3.87 -6.88
N VAL A 84 -2.78 3.18 -5.77
CA VAL A 84 -3.85 2.21 -5.64
C VAL A 84 -5.21 2.90 -5.66
N ARG A 85 -5.30 4.05 -5.00
CA ARG A 85 -6.54 4.81 -5.00
C ARG A 85 -6.94 5.21 -6.41
N ASN A 86 -5.99 5.74 -7.18
CA ASN A 86 -6.29 6.15 -8.53
C ASN A 86 -6.68 4.98 -9.41
N ALA A 87 -6.03 3.84 -9.22
CA ALA A 87 -6.37 2.65 -9.99
C ALA A 87 -7.77 2.16 -9.63
N ALA A 88 -8.13 2.23 -8.36
CA ALA A 88 -9.44 1.82 -7.93
C ALA A 88 -10.53 2.70 -8.52
N ILE A 89 -10.30 4.00 -8.51
CA ILE A 89 -11.24 4.94 -9.11
C ILE A 89 -11.43 4.65 -10.59
N ASN A 90 -10.33 4.44 -11.29
CA ASN A 90 -10.39 4.11 -12.70
C ASN A 90 -11.19 2.85 -12.96
N THR A 91 -10.95 1.82 -12.16
CA THR A 91 -11.63 0.55 -12.33
C THR A 91 -13.13 0.70 -12.09
N LEU A 92 -13.49 1.43 -11.05
CA LEU A 92 -14.91 1.61 -10.73
C LEU A 92 -15.61 2.40 -11.80
N GLN A 93 -14.96 3.41 -12.36
CA GLN A 93 -15.55 4.20 -13.42
C GLN A 93 -15.68 3.40 -14.71
N LYS A 94 -14.66 2.64 -15.05
CA LYS A 94 -14.68 1.84 -16.25
C LYS A 94 -15.79 0.81 -16.24
N ASN A 95 -16.09 0.26 -15.07
CA ASN A 95 -17.10 -0.77 -14.95
C ASN A 95 -18.48 -0.16 -14.67
N ASN A 96 -18.59 1.16 -14.71
CA ASN A 96 -19.85 1.86 -14.46
C ASN A 96 -20.44 1.49 -13.11
N MET A 97 -19.59 1.21 -12.16
CA MET A 97 -20.05 0.82 -10.84
C MET A 97 -20.34 2.01 -9.96
N LEU A 98 -19.74 3.16 -10.29
CA LEU A 98 -19.98 4.39 -9.56
C LEU A 98 -20.07 5.56 -10.52
N SER A 99 -20.98 6.46 -10.22
CA SER A 99 -21.07 7.71 -10.96
C SER A 99 -20.10 8.70 -10.35
N MET A 100 -19.92 9.82 -11.02
CA MET A 100 -19.07 10.87 -10.48
C MET A 100 -19.59 11.39 -9.15
N GLU A 101 -20.90 11.45 -9.04
CA GLU A 101 -21.50 11.91 -7.79
C GLU A 101 -21.22 10.96 -6.67
N GLU A 102 -21.33 9.67 -6.95
CA GLU A 102 -21.06 8.67 -5.93
C GLU A 102 -19.61 8.70 -5.50
N LEU A 103 -18.72 8.92 -6.50
CA LEU A 103 -17.31 8.98 -6.18
C LEU A 103 -16.99 10.15 -5.28
N SER A 104 -17.61 11.30 -5.52
CA SER A 104 -17.31 12.46 -4.71
C SER A 104 -17.82 12.30 -3.29
N GLY A 105 -18.74 11.36 -3.07
CA GLY A 105 -19.25 11.12 -1.73
C GLY A 105 -18.48 10.06 -0.97
N LEU A 106 -17.54 9.40 -1.61
CA LEU A 106 -16.77 8.37 -0.95
C LEU A 106 -15.62 8.94 -0.16
N ASP A 107 -15.34 8.26 0.95
CA ASP A 107 -14.17 8.62 1.74
C ASP A 107 -12.98 7.89 1.16
N MET A 108 -12.25 8.58 0.33
CA MET A 108 -11.08 8.00 -0.31
C MET A 108 -9.80 8.50 0.31
N SER A 109 -9.87 8.90 1.55
CA SER A 109 -8.69 9.39 2.25
C SER A 109 -7.61 8.33 2.29
N ILE A 110 -6.39 8.78 2.16
CA ILE A 110 -5.25 7.90 2.28
C ILE A 110 -4.95 7.79 3.76
N PRO A 111 -4.92 6.56 4.29
CA PRO A 111 -4.65 6.38 5.72
C PRO A 111 -3.30 6.98 6.08
N GLU A 112 -3.24 7.61 7.22
CA GLU A 112 -2.00 8.16 7.71
C GLU A 112 -1.38 7.22 8.70
N GLU A 113 -0.08 7.07 8.59
CA GLU A 113 0.67 6.31 9.57
C GLU A 113 1.52 7.27 10.35
N SER A 114 1.49 7.12 11.63
CA SER A 114 2.28 7.98 12.48
C SER A 114 2.99 7.07 13.47
N ILE A 115 3.73 7.67 14.34
CA ILE A 115 4.39 6.92 15.37
C ILE A 115 3.37 6.13 16.16
N ASP A 116 2.23 6.73 16.41
CA ASP A 116 1.20 6.08 17.16
C ASP A 116 0.65 4.86 16.46
N GLU A 117 0.81 4.82 15.19
CA GLU A 117 0.28 3.74 14.42
C GLU A 117 0.96 2.44 14.73
N GLU A 118 2.21 2.50 15.06
CA GLU A 118 2.88 1.31 15.46
C GLU A 118 2.30 0.75 16.74
N GLU A 119 1.97 1.62 17.65
CA GLU A 119 1.30 1.20 18.86
C GLU A 119 -0.04 0.59 18.54
N GLN A 120 -0.74 1.18 17.61
CA GLN A 120 -2.03 0.66 17.20
C GLN A 120 -1.89 -0.70 16.58
N GLU A 121 -0.86 -0.90 15.80
CA GLU A 121 -0.63 -2.18 15.20
C GLU A 121 -0.40 -3.25 16.26
N GLU A 122 0.36 -2.91 17.27
CA GLU A 122 0.60 -3.86 18.34
C GLU A 122 -0.68 -4.20 19.07
N ARG A 123 -1.51 -3.20 19.31
CA ARG A 123 -2.78 -3.46 19.94
C ARG A 123 -3.68 -4.29 19.05
N ASN A 124 -3.65 -4.01 17.76
CA ASN A 124 -4.46 -4.74 16.81
C ASN A 124 -4.00 -6.18 16.68
N LEU A 125 -2.74 -6.41 16.80
CA LEU A 125 -2.23 -7.76 16.73
C LEU A 125 -2.80 -8.62 17.83
N SER A 126 -3.05 -8.03 18.99
CA SER A 126 -3.62 -8.81 20.04
C SER A 126 -5.11 -9.03 19.80
N LEU A 127 -5.73 -8.18 19.01
CA LEU A 127 -7.14 -8.32 18.73
C LEU A 127 -7.42 -9.13 17.48
N ILE A 128 -6.70 -8.83 16.43
CA ILE A 128 -6.92 -9.47 15.17
C ILE A 128 -5.68 -10.10 14.65
N HIS A 129 -4.96 -10.72 15.50
CA HIS A 129 -3.77 -11.33 15.20
C HIS A 129 -3.81 -12.25 14.07
N ILE A 130 -4.98 -12.79 13.86
CA ILE A 130 -5.16 -13.62 12.82
C ILE A 130 -4.83 -13.06 11.52
N SER A 131 -5.11 -11.84 11.36
CA SER A 131 -4.91 -11.30 10.04
C SER A 131 -3.49 -11.10 9.74
N GLU A 132 -2.72 -11.33 10.66
CA GLU A 132 -1.50 -11.04 10.47
C GLU A 132 -0.78 -11.82 9.79
N PRO A 133 -0.86 -12.35 9.51
CA PRO A 133 -0.20 -13.01 8.92
C PRO A 133 0.33 -13.12 8.04
N THR A 134 0.28 -13.04 8.10
CA THR A 134 0.52 -13.27 7.30
C THR A 134 1.48 -13.09 6.73
N ARG A 135 2.13 -13.21 6.90
CA ARG A 135 3.01 -13.08 6.30
C ARG A 135 3.76 -13.61 6.56
#